data_8ce4b881a876ce2a78f8b43ba92d7bf3
#
_entry.id   8ce4b881a876ce2a78f8b43ba92d7bf3
#
_cell.length_a   1.000
_cell.length_b   1.000
_cell.length_c   1.000
_cell.angle_alpha   90.00
_cell.angle_beta   90.00
_cell.angle_gamma   90.00
#
_symmetry.space_group_name_H-M   'P 1'
#
loop_
_entity.id
_entity.type
_entity.pdbx_description
1 polymer ?
#
loop_
_entity_poly.entity_id
_entity_poly.type
_entity_poly.pdbx_seq_one_letter_code
_entity_poly.pdbx_strand_id
1 'polypeptide(L)'
;ASPATDHTPRELELRACEGLPEGLAIVDAPDVDSVVEDNRDLAATLLAGADLWIFVTTAARYADAVPWEHLRAAAERHITAAIVLDRVPQGAQIEVEADLRRRLAQAHLAEAPVFTIPETALDDDGFLPESCVSPLRQWLGALASDAAARQDVAHRSLTGAIGSLLAQSELLAVELAAQEAEHAELRRAATSEHDDALERVIEATEDGSMLH
;
A
#
# COMPACT_ATOMS: atom_id res chain seq x y z
N ALA A 1 -11.90 -33.79 -1.60
CA ALA A 1 -11.47 -32.80 -2.62
C ALA A 1 -12.72 -32.05 -3.06
N SER A 2 -12.92 -30.86 -2.50
CA SER A 2 -13.90 -29.90 -3.03
C SER A 2 -13.34 -29.31 -4.33
N PRO A 3 -14.17 -29.14 -5.37
CA PRO A 3 -13.73 -28.53 -6.59
C PRO A 3 -13.29 -27.09 -6.31
N ALA A 4 -12.14 -26.68 -6.83
CA ALA A 4 -11.73 -25.31 -6.89
C ALA A 4 -12.81 -24.54 -7.67
N THR A 5 -13.59 -23.75 -6.98
CA THR A 5 -14.46 -22.76 -7.60
C THR A 5 -13.56 -21.71 -8.23
N ASP A 6 -13.76 -21.49 -9.52
CA ASP A 6 -13.11 -20.45 -10.31
C ASP A 6 -13.58 -19.09 -9.73
N HIS A 7 -12.81 -18.56 -8.75
CA HIS A 7 -13.12 -17.28 -8.13
C HIS A 7 -12.63 -16.18 -9.04
N THR A 8 -13.54 -15.36 -9.52
CA THR A 8 -13.17 -14.09 -10.17
C THR A 8 -12.43 -13.22 -9.15
N PRO A 9 -11.30 -12.57 -9.51
CA PRO A 9 -10.42 -11.86 -8.58
C PRO A 9 -11.02 -10.62 -7.88
N ARG A 10 -12.35 -10.48 -7.88
CA ARG A 10 -13.10 -9.37 -7.27
C ARG A 10 -14.19 -9.83 -6.31
N GLU A 11 -14.24 -11.11 -5.95
CA GLU A 11 -15.22 -11.62 -4.99
C GLU A 11 -14.57 -11.79 -3.62
N LEU A 12 -15.23 -11.24 -2.60
CA LEU A 12 -14.85 -11.38 -1.20
C LEU A 12 -15.68 -12.51 -0.59
N GLU A 13 -15.05 -13.60 -0.19
CA GLU A 13 -15.72 -14.68 0.52
C GLU A 13 -15.71 -14.39 2.01
N LEU A 14 -16.91 -14.23 2.60
CA LEU A 14 -17.09 -14.03 4.03
C LEU A 14 -17.30 -15.37 4.73
N ARG A 15 -16.44 -15.68 5.71
CA ARG A 15 -16.54 -16.87 6.54
C ARG A 15 -16.66 -16.48 8.02
N ALA A 16 -17.72 -16.96 8.68
CA ALA A 16 -17.81 -16.84 10.13
C ALA A 16 -16.74 -17.72 10.80
N CYS A 17 -16.03 -17.19 11.77
CA CYS A 17 -14.99 -17.89 12.52
C CYS A 17 -15.25 -17.72 14.02
N GLU A 18 -15.61 -18.81 14.73
CA GLU A 18 -15.85 -18.80 16.16
C GLU A 18 -14.58 -18.49 17.00
N GLY A 19 -13.40 -18.63 16.39
CA GLY A 19 -12.11 -18.36 17.03
C GLY A 19 -11.67 -16.89 17.01
N LEU A 20 -12.41 -16.02 16.31
CA LEU A 20 -12.11 -14.58 16.27
C LEU A 20 -12.95 -13.82 17.30
N PRO A 21 -12.33 -12.87 18.04
CA PRO A 21 -13.08 -11.98 18.92
C PRO A 21 -14.10 -11.15 18.15
N GLU A 22 -15.21 -10.81 18.83
CA GLU A 22 -16.24 -9.94 18.26
C GLU A 22 -15.65 -8.55 17.90
N GLY A 23 -15.99 -8.04 16.73
CA GLY A 23 -15.50 -6.76 16.21
C GLY A 23 -14.14 -6.85 15.50
N LEU A 24 -13.60 -8.05 15.30
CA LEU A 24 -12.40 -8.30 14.51
C LEU A 24 -12.75 -9.06 13.22
N ALA A 25 -12.25 -8.60 12.10
CA ALA A 25 -12.25 -9.32 10.84
C ALA A 25 -10.84 -9.44 10.30
N ILE A 26 -10.46 -10.61 9.82
CA ILE A 26 -9.17 -10.84 9.15
C ILE A 26 -9.45 -11.02 7.67
N VAL A 27 -8.76 -10.24 6.84
CA VAL A 27 -8.82 -10.34 5.38
C VAL A 27 -7.53 -10.98 4.90
N ASP A 28 -7.65 -12.11 4.21
CA ASP A 28 -6.54 -12.73 3.48
C ASP A 28 -6.42 -12.05 2.12
N ALA A 29 -5.39 -11.23 1.96
CA ALA A 29 -5.14 -10.47 0.75
C ALA A 29 -4.16 -11.21 -0.18
N PRO A 30 -4.29 -11.07 -1.49
CA PRO A 30 -3.29 -11.58 -2.42
C PRO A 30 -1.89 -11.02 -2.15
N ASP A 31 -0.86 -11.71 -2.64
CA ASP A 31 0.53 -11.26 -2.50
C ASP A 31 0.74 -9.89 -3.16
N VAL A 32 1.29 -8.96 -2.41
CA VAL A 32 1.60 -7.59 -2.89
C VAL A 32 2.67 -7.56 -3.99
N ASP A 33 3.50 -8.60 -4.08
CA ASP A 33 4.52 -8.79 -5.11
C ASP A 33 4.09 -9.78 -6.21
N SER A 34 2.78 -10.05 -6.32
CA SER A 34 2.23 -10.92 -7.37
C SER A 34 2.64 -10.45 -8.76
N VAL A 35 2.95 -11.38 -9.64
CA VAL A 35 3.20 -11.09 -11.08
C VAL A 35 1.91 -10.72 -11.82
N VAL A 36 0.74 -11.05 -11.25
CA VAL A 36 -0.58 -10.74 -11.81
C VAL A 36 -0.99 -9.34 -11.33
N GLU A 37 -1.20 -8.42 -12.26
CA GLU A 37 -1.53 -7.01 -11.99
C GLU A 37 -2.83 -6.86 -11.21
N ASP A 38 -3.88 -7.58 -11.61
CA ASP A 38 -5.18 -7.59 -10.92
C ASP A 38 -5.07 -7.98 -9.44
N ASN A 39 -4.16 -8.88 -9.09
CA ASN A 39 -3.91 -9.28 -7.70
C ASN A 39 -3.23 -8.15 -6.90
N ARG A 40 -2.29 -7.43 -7.50
CA ARG A 40 -1.63 -6.28 -6.86
C ARG A 40 -2.63 -5.14 -6.61
N ASP A 41 -3.49 -4.86 -7.58
CA ASP A 41 -4.53 -3.82 -7.46
C ASP A 41 -5.55 -4.18 -6.38
N LEU A 42 -5.95 -5.45 -6.32
CA LEU A 42 -6.83 -5.95 -5.26
C LEU A 42 -6.16 -5.85 -3.89
N ALA A 43 -4.91 -6.31 -3.76
CA ALA A 43 -4.14 -6.19 -2.52
C ALA A 43 -4.02 -4.72 -2.08
N ALA A 44 -3.69 -3.80 -2.98
CA ALA A 44 -3.61 -2.37 -2.69
C ALA A 44 -4.95 -1.80 -2.22
N THR A 45 -6.07 -2.22 -2.83
CA THR A 45 -7.41 -1.80 -2.43
C THR A 45 -7.78 -2.30 -1.04
N LEU A 46 -7.52 -3.58 -0.74
CA LEU A 46 -7.77 -4.18 0.57
C LEU A 46 -6.90 -3.53 1.66
N LEU A 47 -5.61 -3.31 1.37
CA LEU A 47 -4.70 -2.62 2.27
C LEU A 47 -5.13 -1.17 2.55
N ALA A 48 -5.68 -0.47 1.56
CA ALA A 48 -6.18 0.89 1.74
C ALA A 48 -7.37 0.98 2.69
N GLY A 49 -8.20 -0.07 2.74
CA GLY A 49 -9.38 -0.15 3.60
C GLY A 49 -9.16 -0.79 4.96
N ALA A 50 -7.98 -1.36 5.24
CA ALA A 50 -7.69 -2.04 6.49
C ALA A 50 -7.22 -1.07 7.58
N ASP A 51 -7.72 -1.22 8.80
CA ASP A 51 -7.31 -0.43 9.96
C ASP A 51 -5.94 -0.87 10.50
N LEU A 52 -5.60 -2.15 10.31
CA LEU A 52 -4.38 -2.77 10.81
C LEU A 52 -3.85 -3.76 9.76
N TRP A 53 -2.54 -3.77 9.57
CA TRP A 53 -1.88 -4.72 8.68
C TRP A 53 -1.10 -5.76 9.47
N ILE A 54 -1.28 -7.02 9.11
CA ILE A 54 -0.41 -8.12 9.54
C ILE A 54 0.45 -8.48 8.33
N PHE A 55 1.69 -8.04 8.36
CA PHE A 55 2.64 -8.30 7.29
C PHE A 55 3.37 -9.60 7.56
N VAL A 56 3.13 -10.61 6.72
CA VAL A 56 3.75 -11.94 6.84
C VAL A 56 4.91 -12.04 5.86
N THR A 57 6.08 -12.38 6.36
CA THR A 57 7.28 -12.62 5.56
C THR A 57 8.06 -13.79 6.11
N THR A 58 9.06 -14.27 5.37
CA THR A 58 9.91 -15.38 5.81
C THR A 58 11.34 -14.92 6.09
N ALA A 59 12.11 -15.72 6.84
CA ALA A 59 13.52 -15.45 7.06
C ALA A 59 14.35 -15.35 5.76
N ALA A 60 13.88 -15.93 4.66
CA ALA A 60 14.54 -15.86 3.36
C ALA A 60 14.17 -14.58 2.57
N ARG A 61 12.99 -13.98 2.82
CA ARG A 61 12.42 -12.91 1.99
C ARG A 61 12.19 -11.59 2.73
N TYR A 62 12.39 -11.53 4.06
CA TYR A 62 12.12 -10.31 4.85
C TYR A 62 12.91 -9.08 4.39
N ALA A 63 13.97 -9.28 3.61
CA ALA A 63 14.81 -8.20 3.08
C ALA A 63 14.47 -7.77 1.64
N ASP A 64 13.46 -8.39 1.00
CA ASP A 64 13.04 -8.07 -0.36
C ASP A 64 12.50 -6.64 -0.46
N ALA A 65 12.81 -5.94 -1.57
CA ALA A 65 12.55 -4.51 -1.70
C ALA A 65 11.06 -4.18 -1.80
N VAL A 66 10.28 -4.94 -2.59
CA VAL A 66 8.86 -4.66 -2.86
C VAL A 66 8.01 -4.63 -1.59
N PRO A 67 8.08 -5.61 -0.70
CA PRO A 67 7.38 -5.56 0.57
C PRO A 67 7.69 -4.32 1.42
N TRP A 68 8.94 -3.85 1.39
CA TRP A 68 9.35 -2.66 2.13
C TRP A 68 8.76 -1.36 1.59
N GLU A 69 8.45 -1.27 0.32
CA GLU A 69 7.74 -0.13 -0.26
C GLU A 69 6.34 0.01 0.35
N HIS A 70 5.61 -1.10 0.45
CA HIS A 70 4.30 -1.12 1.09
C HIS A 70 4.36 -0.80 2.59
N LEU A 71 5.35 -1.33 3.31
CA LEU A 71 5.53 -1.03 4.74
C LEU A 71 5.88 0.44 4.98
N ARG A 72 6.70 1.08 4.13
CA ARG A 72 6.97 2.52 4.22
C ARG A 72 5.72 3.34 3.94
N ALA A 73 4.96 2.99 2.90
CA ALA A 73 3.68 3.64 2.62
C ALA A 73 2.69 3.51 3.77
N ALA A 74 2.65 2.36 4.47
CA ALA A 74 1.86 2.18 5.69
C ALA A 74 2.33 3.11 6.82
N ALA A 75 3.64 3.22 7.03
CA ALA A 75 4.22 4.11 8.04
C ALA A 75 3.90 5.58 7.77
N GLU A 76 4.01 6.03 6.53
CA GLU A 76 3.65 7.40 6.10
C GLU A 76 2.18 7.71 6.35
N ARG A 77 1.31 6.72 6.21
CA ARG A 77 -0.13 6.82 6.50
C ARG A 77 -0.49 6.57 7.96
N HIS A 78 0.49 6.37 8.84
CA HIS A 78 0.30 6.03 10.25
C HIS A 78 -0.57 4.78 10.51
N ILE A 79 -0.57 3.84 9.56
CA ILE A 79 -1.29 2.58 9.71
C ILE A 79 -0.58 1.72 10.74
N THR A 80 -1.35 1.15 11.67
CA THR A 80 -0.81 0.18 12.61
C THR A 80 -0.42 -1.10 11.88
N ALA A 81 0.84 -1.52 11.99
CA ALA A 81 1.34 -2.75 11.38
C ALA A 81 1.88 -3.70 12.45
N ALA A 82 1.67 -5.00 12.26
CA ALA A 82 2.33 -6.08 12.98
C ALA A 82 3.10 -6.95 11.97
N ILE A 83 4.22 -7.48 12.36
CA ILE A 83 5.08 -8.29 11.49
C ILE A 83 5.09 -9.73 11.97
N VAL A 84 4.85 -10.67 11.09
CA VAL A 84 5.04 -12.11 11.32
C VAL A 84 6.24 -12.56 10.50
N LEU A 85 7.30 -12.96 11.19
CA LEU A 85 8.51 -13.53 10.61
C LEU A 85 8.43 -15.05 10.67
N ASP A 86 8.05 -15.66 9.55
CA ASP A 86 7.82 -17.09 9.44
C ASP A 86 9.06 -17.87 8.97
N ARG A 87 9.07 -19.17 9.21
CA ARG A 87 10.10 -20.13 8.79
C ARG A 87 11.51 -19.68 9.18
N VAL A 88 11.67 -19.25 10.42
CA VAL A 88 12.99 -18.88 10.93
C VAL A 88 13.78 -20.13 11.26
N PRO A 89 14.96 -20.35 10.65
CA PRO A 89 15.79 -21.50 10.95
C PRO A 89 16.18 -21.57 12.42
N GLN A 90 16.28 -22.76 12.97
CA GLN A 90 16.74 -22.97 14.35
C GLN A 90 18.13 -22.36 14.55
N GLY A 91 18.28 -21.58 15.61
CA GLY A 91 19.52 -20.89 15.95
C GLY A 91 19.74 -19.54 15.25
N ALA A 92 19.01 -19.20 14.20
CA ALA A 92 19.12 -17.90 13.51
C ALA A 92 18.15 -16.84 14.06
N GLN A 93 17.25 -17.20 14.95
CA GLN A 93 16.14 -16.37 15.40
C GLN A 93 16.60 -15.00 15.93
N ILE A 94 17.58 -14.96 16.80
CA ILE A 94 18.07 -13.71 17.42
C ILE A 94 18.66 -12.76 16.37
N GLU A 95 19.46 -13.31 15.45
CA GLU A 95 20.14 -12.52 14.43
C GLU A 95 19.16 -11.95 13.40
N VAL A 96 18.25 -12.80 12.87
CA VAL A 96 17.27 -12.42 11.86
C VAL A 96 16.27 -11.41 12.44
N GLU A 97 15.80 -11.63 13.67
CA GLU A 97 14.89 -10.69 14.33
C GLU A 97 15.58 -9.35 14.62
N ALA A 98 16.83 -9.34 15.05
CA ALA A 98 17.58 -8.11 15.29
C ALA A 98 17.79 -7.29 13.98
N ASP A 99 18.09 -7.96 12.88
CA ASP A 99 18.20 -7.28 11.57
C ASP A 99 16.85 -6.72 11.11
N LEU A 100 15.79 -7.52 11.23
CA LEU A 100 14.43 -7.06 10.90
C LEU A 100 14.02 -5.83 11.73
N ARG A 101 14.22 -5.86 13.05
CA ARG A 101 13.92 -4.71 13.92
C ARG A 101 14.72 -3.46 13.55
N ARG A 102 15.98 -3.60 13.16
CA ARG A 102 16.80 -2.49 12.67
C ARG A 102 16.20 -1.88 11.39
N ARG A 103 15.75 -2.71 10.44
CA ARG A 103 15.10 -2.26 9.20
C ARG A 103 13.75 -1.58 9.47
N LEU A 104 12.96 -2.13 10.39
CA LEU A 104 11.70 -1.52 10.83
C LEU A 104 11.92 -0.13 11.43
N ALA A 105 12.95 0.03 12.26
CA ALA A 105 13.32 1.33 12.81
C ALA A 105 13.71 2.34 11.72
N GLN A 106 14.43 1.92 10.69
CA GLN A 106 14.78 2.77 9.52
C GLN A 106 13.56 3.15 8.68
N ALA A 107 12.50 2.31 8.71
CA ALA A 107 11.23 2.57 8.02
C ALA A 107 10.18 3.27 8.90
N HIS A 108 10.57 3.83 10.06
CA HIS A 108 9.66 4.46 11.03
C HIS A 108 8.59 3.53 11.62
N LEU A 109 8.89 2.22 11.68
CA LEU A 109 8.04 1.17 12.23
C LEU A 109 8.67 0.49 13.46
N ALA A 110 9.47 1.21 14.24
CA ALA A 110 10.17 0.67 15.42
C ALA A 110 9.23 0.05 16.47
N GLU A 111 8.02 0.59 16.59
CA GLU A 111 7.01 0.13 17.56
C GLU A 111 6.15 -1.03 17.06
N ALA A 112 6.32 -1.46 15.79
CA ALA A 112 5.56 -2.57 15.25
C ALA A 112 5.90 -3.88 15.99
N PRO A 113 4.91 -4.60 16.53
CA PRO A 113 5.18 -5.90 17.16
C PRO A 113 5.68 -6.90 16.11
N VAL A 114 6.67 -7.69 16.50
CA VAL A 114 7.25 -8.75 15.67
C VAL A 114 6.97 -10.10 16.32
N PHE A 115 6.31 -10.98 15.57
CA PHE A 115 6.01 -12.35 15.99
C PHE A 115 6.86 -13.30 15.14
N THR A 116 7.73 -14.04 15.80
CA THR A 116 8.67 -14.96 15.14
C THR A 116 8.15 -16.38 15.23
N ILE A 117 7.97 -17.03 14.08
CA ILE A 117 7.56 -18.42 13.94
C ILE A 117 8.78 -19.22 13.47
N PRO A 118 9.28 -20.17 14.28
CA PRO A 118 10.39 -21.02 13.85
C PRO A 118 9.95 -21.98 12.75
N GLU A 119 10.92 -22.39 11.92
CA GLU A 119 10.68 -23.49 11.00
C GLU A 119 10.32 -24.76 11.78
N THR A 120 9.09 -25.23 11.57
CA THR A 120 8.51 -26.35 12.32
C THR A 120 7.61 -27.19 11.41
N ALA A 121 7.41 -28.45 11.81
CA ALA A 121 6.43 -29.30 11.14
C ALA A 121 5.01 -28.82 11.44
N LEU A 122 4.15 -28.95 10.45
CA LEU A 122 2.72 -28.79 10.62
C LEU A 122 2.12 -30.03 11.31
N ASP A 123 0.97 -29.86 11.92
CA ASP A 123 0.20 -30.98 12.45
C ASP A 123 -0.47 -31.81 11.32
N ASP A 124 -1.20 -32.87 11.71
CA ASP A 124 -1.85 -33.77 10.76
C ASP A 124 -2.96 -33.08 9.91
N ASP A 125 -3.51 -31.97 10.40
CA ASP A 125 -4.50 -31.15 9.71
C ASP A 125 -3.86 -30.01 8.87
N GLY A 126 -2.54 -29.89 8.90
CA GLY A 126 -1.78 -28.89 8.15
C GLY A 126 -1.66 -27.53 8.84
N PHE A 127 -1.91 -27.44 10.14
CA PHE A 127 -1.77 -26.22 10.92
C PHE A 127 -0.44 -26.12 11.66
N LEU A 128 -0.06 -24.89 11.97
CA LEU A 128 1.06 -24.61 12.85
C LEU A 128 0.71 -24.99 14.30
N PRO A 129 1.68 -25.48 15.10
CA PRO A 129 1.49 -25.70 16.53
C PRO A 129 0.94 -24.44 17.22
N GLU A 130 0.01 -24.61 18.15
CA GLU A 130 -0.62 -23.50 18.89
C GLU A 130 0.44 -22.60 19.57
N SER A 131 1.53 -23.14 20.06
CA SER A 131 2.62 -22.38 20.66
C SER A 131 3.27 -21.36 19.71
N CYS A 132 3.21 -21.60 18.41
CA CYS A 132 3.75 -20.71 17.39
C CYS A 132 2.83 -19.52 17.10
N VAL A 133 1.52 -19.72 17.17
CA VAL A 133 0.50 -18.71 16.81
C VAL A 133 -0.10 -18.01 18.02
N SER A 134 0.02 -18.59 19.23
CA SER A 134 -0.58 -18.03 20.43
C SER A 134 -0.14 -16.60 20.78
N PRO A 135 1.12 -16.16 20.56
CA PRO A 135 1.52 -14.79 20.83
C PRO A 135 0.78 -13.77 19.96
N LEU A 136 0.63 -14.07 18.66
CA LEU A 136 -0.15 -13.24 17.73
C LEU A 136 -1.63 -13.24 18.10
N ARG A 137 -2.20 -14.40 18.40
CA ARG A 137 -3.60 -14.54 18.83
C ARG A 137 -3.89 -13.76 20.11
N GLN A 138 -3.01 -13.83 21.11
CA GLN A 138 -3.15 -13.07 22.36
C GLN A 138 -3.10 -11.56 22.10
N TRP A 139 -2.19 -11.10 21.26
CA TRP A 139 -2.10 -9.69 20.89
C TRP A 139 -3.36 -9.20 20.18
N LEU A 140 -3.87 -9.96 19.20
CA LEU A 140 -5.12 -9.64 18.52
C LEU A 140 -6.32 -9.68 19.48
N GLY A 141 -6.37 -10.64 20.39
CA GLY A 141 -7.40 -10.74 21.42
C GLY A 141 -7.37 -9.56 22.39
N ALA A 142 -6.19 -9.12 22.81
CA ALA A 142 -6.03 -7.94 23.65
C ALA A 142 -6.50 -6.67 22.91
N LEU A 143 -6.11 -6.49 21.65
CA LEU A 143 -6.58 -5.38 20.82
C LEU A 143 -8.10 -5.41 20.64
N ALA A 144 -8.67 -6.58 20.35
CA ALA A 144 -10.10 -6.74 20.15
C ALA A 144 -10.92 -6.49 21.43
N SER A 145 -10.39 -6.80 22.60
CA SER A 145 -11.07 -6.59 23.90
C SER A 145 -10.97 -5.14 24.41
N ASP A 146 -10.01 -4.37 23.94
CA ASP A 146 -9.82 -2.97 24.33
C ASP A 146 -10.48 -2.03 23.31
N ALA A 147 -11.64 -1.49 23.69
CA ALA A 147 -12.38 -0.56 22.84
C ALA A 147 -11.61 0.73 22.57
N ALA A 148 -10.82 1.23 23.53
CA ALA A 148 -10.03 2.44 23.36
C ALA A 148 -8.86 2.20 22.40
N ALA A 149 -8.17 1.04 22.51
CA ALA A 149 -7.11 0.66 21.58
C ALA A 149 -7.63 0.49 20.15
N ARG A 150 -8.80 -0.14 19.96
CA ARG A 150 -9.43 -0.23 18.63
C ARG A 150 -9.78 1.15 18.05
N GLN A 151 -10.35 2.01 18.86
CA GLN A 151 -10.70 3.37 18.43
C GLN A 151 -9.44 4.17 18.05
N ASP A 152 -8.35 4.01 18.79
CA ASP A 152 -7.07 4.66 18.49
C ASP A 152 -6.46 4.15 17.18
N VAL A 153 -6.52 2.86 16.90
CA VAL A 153 -6.09 2.26 15.62
C VAL A 153 -6.92 2.83 14.46
N ALA A 154 -8.24 2.81 14.56
CA ALA A 154 -9.14 3.32 13.52
C ALA A 154 -8.94 4.85 13.31
N HIS A 155 -8.76 5.61 14.39
CA HIS A 155 -8.52 7.05 14.31
C HIS A 155 -7.19 7.38 13.62
N ARG A 156 -6.12 6.66 13.94
CA ARG A 156 -4.81 6.83 13.26
C ARG A 156 -4.90 6.50 11.77
N SER A 157 -5.53 5.40 11.42
CA SER A 157 -5.75 4.99 10.02
C SER A 157 -6.54 6.06 9.25
N LEU A 158 -7.64 6.56 9.80
CA LEU A 158 -8.44 7.60 9.17
C LEU A 158 -7.66 8.92 9.02
N THR A 159 -6.97 9.35 10.05
CA THR A 159 -6.18 10.59 10.02
C THR A 159 -5.05 10.49 8.99
N GLY A 160 -4.37 9.35 8.92
CA GLY A 160 -3.35 9.08 7.91
C GLY A 160 -3.91 9.07 6.49
N ALA A 161 -5.07 8.47 6.27
CA ALA A 161 -5.74 8.47 4.97
C ALA A 161 -6.12 9.89 4.52
N ILE A 162 -6.68 10.70 5.41
CA ILE A 162 -7.01 12.11 5.12
C ILE A 162 -5.74 12.90 4.79
N GLY A 163 -4.67 12.75 5.58
CA GLY A 163 -3.39 13.41 5.33
C GLY A 163 -2.79 13.05 3.96
N SER A 164 -2.84 11.78 3.59
CA SER A 164 -2.38 11.30 2.29
C SER A 164 -3.20 11.88 1.13
N LEU A 165 -4.52 11.95 1.27
CA LEU A 165 -5.40 12.54 0.25
C LEU A 165 -5.14 14.05 0.08
N LEU A 166 -4.91 14.77 1.17
CA LEU A 166 -4.57 16.20 1.11
C LEU A 166 -3.24 16.41 0.39
N ALA A 167 -2.21 15.65 0.73
CA ALA A 167 -0.90 15.75 0.07
C ALA A 167 -0.99 15.43 -1.43
N GLN A 168 -1.76 14.41 -1.81
CA GLN A 168 -1.99 14.08 -3.22
C GLN A 168 -2.75 15.21 -3.95
N SER A 169 -3.75 15.82 -3.31
CA SER A 169 -4.50 16.92 -3.92
C SER A 169 -3.66 18.17 -4.14
N GLU A 170 -2.73 18.47 -3.22
CA GLU A 170 -1.77 19.56 -3.36
C GLU A 170 -0.80 19.31 -4.53
N LEU A 171 -0.29 18.09 -4.65
CA LEU A 171 0.58 17.72 -5.77
C LEU A 171 -0.13 17.89 -7.12
N LEU A 172 -1.35 17.37 -7.24
CA LEU A 172 -2.17 17.52 -8.46
C LEU A 172 -2.47 18.99 -8.77
N ALA A 173 -2.71 19.81 -7.76
CA ALA A 173 -2.94 21.26 -7.98
C ALA A 173 -1.70 21.95 -8.55
N VAL A 174 -0.50 21.59 -8.07
CA VAL A 174 0.76 22.12 -8.61
C VAL A 174 0.99 21.69 -10.05
N GLU A 175 0.76 20.43 -10.37
CA GLU A 175 0.89 19.90 -11.74
C GLU A 175 -0.10 20.57 -12.69
N LEU A 176 -1.36 20.75 -12.27
CA LEU A 176 -2.39 21.43 -13.07
C LEU A 176 -2.00 22.89 -13.34
N ALA A 177 -1.50 23.61 -12.33
CA ALA A 177 -1.05 24.99 -12.50
C ALA A 177 0.12 25.10 -13.50
N ALA A 178 1.07 24.16 -13.45
CA ALA A 178 2.17 24.09 -14.42
C ALA A 178 1.66 23.85 -15.85
N GLN A 179 0.73 22.92 -16.02
CA GLN A 179 0.11 22.63 -17.31
C GLN A 179 -0.68 23.82 -17.86
N GLU A 180 -1.41 24.54 -17.03
CA GLU A 180 -2.13 25.76 -17.43
C GLU A 180 -1.16 26.87 -17.88
N ALA A 181 -0.01 27.01 -17.21
CA ALA A 181 1.02 27.96 -17.60
C ALA A 181 1.62 27.62 -18.97
N GLU A 182 1.95 26.35 -19.22
CA GLU A 182 2.44 25.88 -20.54
C GLU A 182 1.40 26.12 -21.65
N HIS A 183 0.13 25.81 -21.39
CA HIS A 183 -0.95 26.07 -22.34
C HIS A 183 -1.11 27.59 -22.64
N ALA A 184 -0.94 28.43 -21.64
CA ALA A 184 -0.98 29.87 -21.82
C ALA A 184 0.19 30.39 -22.67
N GLU A 185 1.39 29.80 -22.52
CA GLU A 185 2.55 30.12 -23.35
C GLU A 185 2.34 29.69 -24.81
N LEU A 186 1.89 28.46 -25.02
CA LEU A 186 1.57 27.97 -26.37
C LEU A 186 0.50 28.83 -27.11
N ARG A 187 -0.54 29.23 -26.37
CA ARG A 187 -1.54 30.15 -26.96
C ARG A 187 -0.95 31.49 -27.32
N ARG A 188 -0.10 32.08 -26.47
CA ARG A 188 0.56 33.34 -26.75
C ARG A 188 1.46 33.25 -28.00
N ALA A 189 2.28 32.17 -28.07
CA ALA A 189 3.12 31.92 -29.23
C ALA A 189 2.30 31.75 -30.53
N ALA A 190 1.23 30.93 -30.47
CA ALA A 190 0.36 30.74 -31.63
C ALA A 190 -0.34 32.03 -32.08
N THR A 191 -0.78 32.86 -31.13
CA THR A 191 -1.37 34.18 -31.45
C THR A 191 -0.35 35.11 -32.10
N SER A 192 0.87 35.18 -31.54
CA SER A 192 1.95 36.00 -32.10
C SER A 192 2.30 35.60 -33.53
N GLU A 193 2.48 34.30 -33.79
CA GLU A 193 2.78 33.77 -35.11
C GLU A 193 1.62 34.03 -36.11
N HIS A 194 0.38 33.97 -35.63
CA HIS A 194 -0.78 34.29 -36.45
C HIS A 194 -0.82 35.75 -36.82
N ASP A 195 -0.59 36.66 -35.86
CA ASP A 195 -0.56 38.10 -36.08
C ASP A 195 0.56 38.50 -37.04
N ASP A 196 1.77 37.94 -36.85
CA ASP A 196 2.91 38.14 -37.75
C ASP A 196 2.65 37.63 -39.18
N ALA A 197 1.93 36.50 -39.29
CA ALA A 197 1.54 35.98 -40.60
C ALA A 197 0.48 36.86 -41.28
N LEU A 198 -0.48 37.37 -40.52
CA LEU A 198 -1.52 38.30 -41.03
C LEU A 198 -0.88 39.59 -41.50
N GLU A 199 0.07 40.17 -40.77
CA GLU A 199 0.78 41.41 -41.15
C GLU A 199 1.54 41.22 -42.47
N ARG A 200 2.27 40.10 -42.62
CA ARG A 200 2.94 39.77 -43.90
C ARG A 200 1.99 39.64 -45.08
N VAL A 201 0.79 39.08 -44.87
CA VAL A 201 -0.23 38.96 -45.92
C VAL A 201 -0.78 40.34 -46.30
N ILE A 202 -1.04 41.21 -45.32
CA ILE A 202 -1.50 42.60 -45.57
C ILE A 202 -0.44 43.37 -46.37
N GLU A 203 0.82 43.36 -45.95
CA GLU A 203 1.93 44.01 -46.64
C GLU A 203 2.07 43.51 -48.08
N ALA A 204 2.05 42.19 -48.31
CA ALA A 204 2.12 41.60 -49.66
C ALA A 204 0.92 41.92 -50.54
N THR A 205 -0.21 42.22 -49.92
CA THR A 205 -1.43 42.65 -50.68
C THR A 205 -1.36 44.12 -51.04
N GLU A 206 -0.83 44.98 -50.16
CA GLU A 206 -0.69 46.42 -50.38
C GLU A 206 0.42 46.76 -51.40
N ASP A 207 1.56 46.04 -51.39
CA ASP A 207 2.64 46.24 -52.34
C ASP A 207 2.46 45.55 -53.69
N GLY A 208 1.38 44.79 -53.86
CA GLY A 208 1.01 44.13 -55.12
C GLY A 208 1.86 42.88 -55.45
N SER A 209 2.69 42.39 -54.55
CA SER A 209 3.60 41.25 -54.79
C SER A 209 2.87 39.91 -54.93
N MET A 210 1.60 39.81 -54.52
CA MET A 210 0.75 38.64 -54.72
C MET A 210 0.18 38.47 -56.14
N LEU A 211 0.40 39.42 -57.05
CA LEU A 211 -0.20 39.41 -58.42
C LEU A 211 0.82 39.01 -59.49
N HIS A 212 1.98 38.44 -59.13
CA HIS A 212 2.98 37.99 -60.10
C HIS A 212 3.42 36.52 -59.88
#